data_cabda1b64d0f45dcdd6ffcd14d36dee0
#
_entry.id   cabda1b64d0f45dcdd6ffcd14d36dee0
#
_cell.length_a   1.000
_cell.length_b   1.000
_cell.length_c   1.000
_cell.angle_alpha   90.00
_cell.angle_beta   90.00
_cell.angle_gamma   90.00
#
_symmetry.space_group_name_H-M   'P 1'
#
loop_
_entity.id
_entity.type
_entity.pdbx_description
1 polymer ?
#
loop_
_entity_poly.entity_id
_entity_poly.type
_entity_poly.pdbx_seq_one_letter_code
_entity_poly.pdbx_strand_id
1 'polypeptide(L)'
;MLLPLPSPDLTREIIGAAIKVHRQLGPGLLESAYEACLAYELQALGMNVERQKAVPLIYESVKLDCGFRADLVVDNRVVVETKCKDA
;
A
#
# COMPACT_ATOMS: atom_id res chain seq x y z
N MET A 1 -4.42 -0.55 14.88
CA MET A 1 -5.15 0.13 13.83
C MET A 1 -5.96 -0.88 13.03
N LEU A 2 -7.22 -0.57 12.85
CA LEU A 2 -8.10 -1.49 12.16
C LEU A 2 -8.63 -0.83 10.89
N LEU A 3 -8.32 -1.43 9.76
CA LEU A 3 -8.98 -1.12 8.51
C LEU A 3 -10.04 -2.19 8.27
N PRO A 4 -11.11 -1.85 7.55
CA PRO A 4 -12.05 -2.88 7.14
C PRO A 4 -11.32 -4.00 6.42
N LEU A 5 -11.80 -5.23 6.59
CA LEU A 5 -11.23 -6.36 5.88
C LEU A 5 -11.42 -6.14 4.38
N PRO A 6 -10.37 -6.30 3.58
CA PRO A 6 -10.51 -6.16 2.13
C PRO A 6 -11.31 -7.33 1.57
N SER A 7 -11.97 -7.08 0.44
CA SER A 7 -12.57 -8.18 -0.28
C SER A 7 -11.47 -9.05 -0.89
N PRO A 8 -11.70 -10.36 -1.04
CA PRO A 8 -10.72 -11.23 -1.69
C PRO A 8 -10.34 -10.76 -3.09
N ASP A 9 -11.31 -10.20 -3.81
CA ASP A 9 -11.06 -9.71 -5.17
C ASP A 9 -10.13 -8.51 -5.20
N LEU A 10 -10.33 -7.57 -4.29
CA LEU A 10 -9.46 -6.39 -4.20
C LEU A 10 -8.03 -6.80 -3.86
N THR A 11 -7.86 -7.67 -2.89
CA THR A 11 -6.54 -8.16 -2.50
C THR A 11 -5.86 -8.88 -3.66
N ARG A 12 -6.60 -9.70 -4.39
CA ARG A 12 -6.06 -10.43 -5.54
C ARG A 12 -5.58 -9.48 -6.63
N GLU A 13 -6.33 -8.44 -6.92
CA GLU A 13 -5.94 -7.46 -7.92
C GLU A 13 -4.68 -6.69 -7.50
N ILE A 14 -4.58 -6.35 -6.22
CA ILE A 14 -3.39 -5.68 -5.70
C ILE A 14 -2.17 -6.58 -5.84
N ILE A 15 -2.29 -7.84 -5.45
CA ILE A 15 -1.20 -8.80 -5.56
C ILE A 15 -0.80 -8.98 -7.03
N GLY A 16 -1.77 -9.09 -7.93
CA GLY A 16 -1.50 -9.21 -9.35
C GLY A 16 -0.72 -8.01 -9.89
N ALA A 17 -1.11 -6.81 -9.50
CA ALA A 17 -0.40 -5.60 -9.90
C ALA A 17 1.02 -5.58 -9.34
N ALA A 18 1.21 -5.98 -8.09
CA ALA A 18 2.52 -6.03 -7.47
C ALA A 18 3.43 -7.03 -8.20
N ILE A 19 2.92 -8.18 -8.56
CA ILE A 19 3.68 -9.17 -9.32
C ILE A 19 4.08 -8.61 -10.68
N LYS A 20 3.17 -7.93 -11.36
CA LYS A 20 3.46 -7.31 -12.65
C LYS A 20 4.60 -6.31 -12.55
N VAL A 21 4.53 -5.42 -11.57
CA VAL A 21 5.57 -4.42 -11.35
C VAL A 21 6.90 -5.09 -11.07
N HIS A 22 6.90 -6.09 -10.19
CA HIS A 22 8.12 -6.80 -9.83
C HIS A 22 8.76 -7.47 -11.05
N ARG A 23 7.95 -8.09 -11.89
CA ARG A 23 8.47 -8.75 -13.09
C ARG A 23 9.07 -7.78 -14.10
N GLN A 24 8.47 -6.61 -14.25
CA GLN A 24 8.94 -5.62 -15.21
C GLN A 24 10.17 -4.88 -14.73
N LEU A 25 10.24 -4.57 -13.46
CA LEU A 25 11.33 -3.77 -12.92
C LEU A 25 12.51 -4.61 -12.45
N GLY A 26 12.24 -5.82 -12.00
CA GLY A 26 13.27 -6.70 -11.47
C GLY A 26 13.74 -6.29 -10.08
N PRO A 27 14.72 -7.02 -9.55
CA PRO A 27 15.25 -6.72 -8.22
C PRO A 27 16.21 -5.54 -8.27
N GLY A 28 16.47 -4.96 -7.10
CA GLY A 28 17.50 -3.93 -6.95
C GLY A 28 17.05 -2.51 -7.18
N LEU A 29 15.74 -2.28 -7.30
CA LEU A 29 15.22 -0.93 -7.47
C LEU A 29 14.97 -0.25 -6.13
N LEU A 30 14.95 1.07 -6.18
CA LEU A 30 14.56 1.87 -5.02
C LEU A 30 13.11 1.60 -4.67
N GLU A 31 12.83 1.57 -3.37
CA GLU A 31 11.48 1.35 -2.88
C GLU A 31 10.50 2.40 -3.41
N SER A 32 10.96 3.66 -3.53
CA SER A 32 10.12 4.74 -4.04
C SER A 32 9.72 4.53 -5.50
N ALA A 33 10.61 3.97 -6.30
CA ALA A 33 10.28 3.66 -7.70
C ALA A 33 9.24 2.54 -7.78
N TYR A 34 9.42 1.52 -6.95
CA TYR A 34 8.47 0.41 -6.88
C TYR A 34 7.08 0.91 -6.45
N GLU A 35 7.06 1.73 -5.41
CA GLU A 35 5.83 2.32 -4.91
C GLU A 35 5.11 3.14 -5.96
N ALA A 36 5.85 3.97 -6.70
CA ALA A 36 5.25 4.82 -7.74
C ALA A 36 4.64 3.97 -8.87
N CYS A 37 5.35 2.93 -9.28
CA CYS A 37 4.86 2.05 -10.35
C CYS A 37 3.65 1.24 -9.89
N LEU A 38 3.65 0.77 -8.66
CA LEU A 38 2.51 0.03 -8.13
C LEU A 38 1.29 0.95 -8.02
N ALA A 39 1.48 2.16 -7.53
CA ALA A 39 0.39 3.13 -7.45
C ALA A 39 -0.20 3.39 -8.85
N TYR A 40 0.66 3.54 -9.86
CA TYR A 40 0.22 3.73 -11.22
C TYR A 40 -0.65 2.57 -11.70
N GLU A 41 -0.19 1.33 -11.49
CA GLU A 41 -0.92 0.15 -11.93
C GLU A 41 -2.29 0.03 -11.24
N LEU A 42 -2.33 0.32 -9.95
CA LEU A 42 -3.59 0.24 -9.21
C LEU A 42 -4.57 1.31 -9.64
N GLN A 43 -4.08 2.52 -9.90
CA GLN A 43 -4.93 3.59 -10.40
C GLN A 43 -5.46 3.27 -11.79
N ALA A 44 -4.65 2.64 -12.62
CA ALA A 44 -5.08 2.21 -13.95
C ALA A 44 -6.21 1.17 -13.89
N LEU A 45 -6.28 0.41 -12.79
CA LEU A 45 -7.36 -0.52 -12.55
C LEU A 45 -8.61 0.14 -11.95
N GLY A 46 -8.58 1.45 -11.75
CA GLY A 46 -9.72 2.19 -11.22
C GLY A 46 -9.75 2.28 -9.71
N MET A 47 -8.68 1.91 -9.04
CA MET A 47 -8.62 2.00 -7.58
C MET A 47 -8.22 3.39 -7.12
N ASN A 48 -8.72 3.79 -5.97
CA ASN A 48 -8.30 5.02 -5.30
C ASN A 48 -7.05 4.71 -4.48
N VAL A 49 -5.94 5.36 -4.79
CA VAL A 49 -4.66 5.08 -4.16
C VAL A 49 -4.13 6.34 -3.50
N GLU A 50 -3.85 6.26 -2.21
CA GLU A 50 -3.19 7.33 -1.48
C GLU A 50 -1.78 6.86 -1.11
N ARG A 51 -0.79 7.71 -1.37
CA ARG A 51 0.61 7.40 -1.11
C ARG A 51 1.07 8.14 0.14
N GLN A 52 1.92 7.48 0.92
CA GLN A 52 2.54 8.08 2.11
C GLN A 52 1.49 8.70 3.02
N LYS A 53 0.47 7.93 3.31
CA LYS A 53 -0.65 8.39 4.11
C LYS A 53 -0.39 8.17 5.59
N ALA A 54 -0.55 9.22 6.38
CA ALA A 54 -0.49 9.10 7.83
C ALA A 54 -1.74 8.36 8.32
N VAL A 55 -1.51 7.30 9.09
CA VAL A 55 -2.58 6.53 9.69
C VAL A 55 -2.50 6.74 11.19
N PRO A 56 -3.46 7.45 11.77
CA PRO A 56 -3.40 7.73 13.21
C PRO A 56 -3.59 6.47 14.04
N LEU A 57 -2.90 6.43 15.16
CA LEU A 57 -3.09 5.38 16.14
C LEU A 57 -4.16 5.84 17.11
N ILE A 58 -5.14 4.98 17.36
CA ILE A 58 -6.16 5.25 18.37
C ILE A 58 -5.89 4.34 19.55
N TYR A 59 -5.55 4.96 20.67
CA TYR A 59 -5.31 4.25 21.91
C TYR A 59 -6.41 4.63 22.89
N GLU A 60 -7.27 3.72 23.20
CA GLU A 60 -8.48 3.94 23.97
C GLU A 60 -9.32 5.05 23.32
N SER A 61 -9.46 6.21 23.95
CA SER A 61 -10.18 7.34 23.35
C SER A 61 -9.27 8.43 22.82
N VAL A 62 -7.96 8.17 22.80
CA VAL A 62 -6.96 9.15 22.40
C VAL A 62 -6.48 8.87 21.00
N LYS A 63 -6.59 9.89 20.14
CA LYS A 63 -6.06 9.80 18.78
C LYS A 63 -4.64 10.34 18.76
N LEU A 64 -3.70 9.51 18.38
CA LEU A 64 -2.29 9.88 18.29
C LEU A 64 -1.91 10.06 16.82
N ASP A 65 -1.49 11.26 16.46
CA ASP A 65 -1.10 11.56 15.09
C ASP A 65 0.29 11.04 14.73
N CYS A 66 1.05 10.64 15.71
CA CYS A 66 2.40 10.09 15.54
C CYS A 66 2.38 8.58 15.29
N GLY A 67 1.29 8.05 14.73
CA GLY A 67 1.17 6.63 14.59
C GLY A 67 2.08 6.09 13.51
N PHE A 68 1.58 6.03 12.30
CA PHE A 68 2.21 5.22 11.29
C PHE A 68 1.92 5.81 9.92
N ARG A 69 2.90 5.75 9.05
CA ARG A 69 2.71 6.22 7.67
C ARG A 69 2.71 5.03 6.74
N ALA A 70 1.59 4.81 6.06
CA ALA A 70 1.46 3.73 5.10
C ALA A 70 2.03 4.15 3.75
N ASP A 71 2.76 3.27 3.10
CA ASP A 71 3.28 3.54 1.76
C ASP A 71 2.15 3.76 0.77
N LEU A 72 1.18 2.85 0.75
CA LEU A 72 -0.03 2.98 -0.06
C LEU A 72 -1.25 2.59 0.76
N VAL A 73 -2.35 3.31 0.54
CA VAL A 73 -3.66 2.90 1.03
C VAL A 73 -4.59 2.81 -0.18
N VAL A 74 -5.15 1.64 -0.41
CA VAL A 74 -5.96 1.35 -1.58
C VAL A 74 -7.43 1.28 -1.18
N ASP A 75 -8.25 2.13 -1.79
CA ASP A 75 -9.71 2.21 -1.57
C ASP A 75 -10.09 2.34 -0.10
N ASN A 76 -9.25 2.95 0.71
CA ASN A 76 -9.42 3.07 2.17
C ASN A 76 -9.61 1.72 2.86
N ARG A 77 -9.15 0.64 2.26
CA ARG A 77 -9.39 -0.71 2.75
C ARG A 77 -8.13 -1.51 2.99
N VAL A 78 -7.12 -1.33 2.13
CA VAL A 78 -5.92 -2.15 2.18
C VAL A 78 -4.71 -1.26 2.32
N VAL A 79 -3.88 -1.56 3.31
CA VAL A 79 -2.58 -0.92 3.47
C VAL A 79 -1.55 -1.79 2.78
N VAL A 80 -0.75 -1.17 1.91
CA VAL A 80 0.32 -1.86 1.21
C VAL A 80 1.65 -1.25 1.64
N GLU A 81 2.54 -2.11 2.10
CA GLU A 81 3.91 -1.70 2.45
C GLU A 81 4.85 -2.20 1.38
N THR A 82 5.64 -1.29 0.83
CA THR A 82 6.54 -1.63 -0.28
C THR A 82 7.99 -1.72 0.17
N LYS A 83 8.22 -1.81 1.46
CA LYS A 83 9.58 -1.85 1.99
C LYS A 83 10.23 -3.18 1.75
N CYS A 84 11.46 -3.14 1.25
CA CYS A 84 12.28 -4.32 1.17
C CYS A 84 12.81 -4.65 2.54
N LYS A 85 12.72 -5.91 2.92
CA LYS A 85 13.41 -6.36 4.11
C LYS A 85 14.82 -6.73 3.72
N ASP A 86 15.75 -6.10 4.38
CA ASP A 86 17.12 -6.55 4.31
C ASP A 86 17.17 -7.90 5.01
N ALA A 87 17.66 -8.85 4.26
CA ALA A 87 17.79 -10.19 4.81
C ALA A 87 18.86 -10.22 5.91
#